data_b03e231e14e2fed2ccbae2afe34e7cfc
#
_entry.id   b03e231e14e2fed2ccbae2afe34e7cfc
#
_cell.length_a   1.000
_cell.length_b   1.000
_cell.length_c   1.000
_cell.angle_alpha   90.00
_cell.angle_beta   90.00
_cell.angle_gamma   90.00
#
_symmetry.space_group_name_H-M   'P 1'
#
loop_
_entity.id
_entity.type
_entity.pdbx_description
1 polymer ?
#
loop_
_entity_poly.entity_id
_entity_poly.type
_entity_poly.pdbx_seq_one_letter_code
_entity_poly.pdbx_strand_id
1 'polypeptide(L)'
;MDKKVLLIYLMLTLATATWGSAFIAGKYAVESFEPATVAFLRFLGAAILLYPIMWLTEKNRPKRTWKDYALFAVLGLTGIAIYNICFFLASKHAPVIKSSLFIASNPILIVLLSSLFLKEKISKNHIVGMVVALLGRSEE
;
A
#
# COMPACT_ATOMS: atom_id res chain seq x y z
N MET A 1 19.78 -24.60 0.31
CA MET A 1 18.59 -23.73 0.15
C MET A 1 18.19 -23.79 -1.32
N ASP A 2 16.93 -24.17 -1.60
CA ASP A 2 16.44 -24.28 -2.96
C ASP A 2 16.54 -22.95 -3.69
N LYS A 3 17.03 -22.99 -4.97
CA LYS A 3 17.14 -21.79 -5.82
C LYS A 3 15.82 -20.99 -5.89
N LYS A 4 14.67 -21.69 -5.84
CA LYS A 4 13.34 -21.08 -5.83
C LYS A 4 13.09 -20.26 -4.54
N VAL A 5 13.49 -20.80 -3.39
CA VAL A 5 13.34 -20.14 -2.09
C VAL A 5 14.22 -18.90 -2.02
N LEU A 6 15.46 -18.99 -2.50
CA LEU A 6 16.37 -17.84 -2.55
C LEU A 6 15.79 -16.71 -3.45
N LEU A 7 15.24 -17.08 -4.61
CA LEU A 7 14.62 -16.13 -5.52
C LEU A 7 13.43 -15.41 -4.86
N ILE A 8 12.58 -16.14 -4.12
CA ILE A 8 11.44 -15.56 -3.40
C ILE A 8 11.93 -14.55 -2.35
N TYR A 9 12.93 -14.90 -1.54
CA TYR A 9 13.50 -13.96 -0.56
C TYR A 9 14.10 -12.73 -1.21
N LEU A 10 14.80 -12.88 -2.32
CA LEU A 10 15.38 -11.77 -3.06
C LEU A 10 14.28 -10.84 -3.62
N MET A 11 13.22 -11.40 -4.19
CA MET A 11 12.08 -10.63 -4.68
C MET A 11 11.34 -9.89 -3.54
N LEU A 12 11.17 -10.54 -2.39
CA LEU A 12 10.56 -9.91 -1.21
C LEU A 12 11.44 -8.76 -0.68
N THR A 13 12.75 -8.96 -0.60
CA THR A 13 13.69 -7.91 -0.17
C THR A 13 13.66 -6.72 -1.13
N LEU A 14 13.68 -6.96 -2.43
CA LEU A 14 13.56 -5.89 -3.43
C LEU A 14 12.21 -5.16 -3.34
N ALA A 15 11.12 -5.88 -3.15
CA ALA A 15 9.80 -5.29 -3.00
C ALA A 15 9.71 -4.39 -1.76
N THR A 16 10.22 -4.85 -0.61
CA THR A 16 10.21 -4.06 0.63
C THR A 16 11.15 -2.87 0.55
N ALA A 17 12.33 -3.00 -0.06
CA ALA A 17 13.26 -1.90 -0.28
C ALA A 17 12.66 -0.83 -1.22
N THR A 18 12.02 -1.26 -2.31
CA THR A 18 11.32 -0.35 -3.23
C THR A 18 10.15 0.36 -2.53
N TRP A 19 9.40 -0.36 -1.69
CA TRP A 19 8.31 0.25 -0.94
C TRP A 19 8.83 1.25 0.10
N GLY A 20 9.89 0.92 0.83
CA GLY A 20 10.53 1.85 1.77
C GLY A 20 11.07 3.11 1.09
N SER A 21 11.72 2.98 -0.07
CA SER A 21 12.24 4.12 -0.83
C SER A 21 11.12 5.07 -1.32
N ALA A 22 9.90 4.56 -1.53
CA ALA A 22 8.76 5.35 -1.93
C ALA A 22 8.35 6.39 -0.87
N PHE A 23 8.57 6.13 0.43
CA PHE A 23 8.32 7.11 1.50
C PHE A 23 9.31 8.27 1.42
N ILE A 24 10.57 7.97 1.18
CA ILE A 24 11.64 8.99 1.06
C ILE A 24 11.38 9.83 -0.19
N ALA A 25 11.17 9.20 -1.34
CA ALA A 25 10.86 9.89 -2.59
C ALA A 25 9.58 10.72 -2.49
N GLY A 26 8.55 10.18 -1.83
CA GLY A 26 7.29 10.90 -1.58
C GLY A 26 7.48 12.15 -0.73
N LYS A 27 8.33 12.10 0.30
CA LYS A 27 8.64 13.26 1.14
C LYS A 27 9.29 14.38 0.35
N TYR A 28 10.32 14.09 -0.43
CA TYR A 28 10.96 15.07 -1.29
C TYR A 28 10.01 15.63 -2.35
N ALA A 29 9.15 14.79 -2.92
CA ALA A 29 8.18 15.24 -3.92
C ALA A 29 7.18 16.26 -3.35
N VAL A 30 6.66 16.05 -2.12
CA VAL A 30 5.69 16.99 -1.50
C VAL A 30 6.34 18.27 -0.96
N GLU A 31 7.65 18.37 -0.92
CA GLU A 31 8.36 19.62 -0.63
C GLU A 31 8.30 20.57 -1.83
N SER A 32 8.28 20.03 -3.07
CA SER A 32 8.29 20.80 -4.31
C SER A 32 6.92 20.90 -4.98
N PHE A 33 6.03 19.94 -4.75
CA PHE A 33 4.73 19.84 -5.39
C PHE A 33 3.59 19.69 -4.38
N GLU A 34 2.40 20.10 -4.77
CA GLU A 34 1.19 19.87 -3.99
C GLU A 34 0.90 18.34 -3.84
N PRO A 35 0.45 17.88 -2.65
CA PRO A 35 0.18 16.46 -2.39
C PRO A 35 -0.72 15.79 -3.43
N ALA A 36 -1.75 16.49 -3.90
CA ALA A 36 -2.65 15.96 -4.93
C ALA A 36 -1.94 15.78 -6.28
N THR A 37 -1.05 16.70 -6.65
CA THR A 37 -0.24 16.62 -7.87
C THR A 37 0.72 15.43 -7.82
N VAL A 38 1.38 15.23 -6.69
CA VAL A 38 2.28 14.07 -6.49
C VAL A 38 1.50 12.75 -6.63
N ALA A 39 0.34 12.65 -5.98
CA ALA A 39 -0.52 11.48 -6.12
C ALA A 39 -0.94 11.26 -7.57
N PHE A 40 -1.42 12.29 -8.25
CA PHE A 40 -1.85 12.22 -9.65
C PHE A 40 -0.74 11.75 -10.58
N LEU A 41 0.44 12.40 -10.55
CA LEU A 41 1.57 12.06 -11.41
C LEU A 41 2.07 10.64 -11.17
N ARG A 42 2.11 10.19 -9.91
CA ARG A 42 2.50 8.82 -9.55
C ARG A 42 1.58 7.79 -10.19
N PHE A 43 0.26 7.96 -10.08
CA PHE A 43 -0.70 7.01 -10.63
C PHE A 43 -0.87 7.12 -12.13
N LEU A 44 -0.71 8.33 -12.70
CA LEU A 44 -0.66 8.52 -14.14
C LEU A 44 0.53 7.76 -14.75
N GLY A 45 1.72 7.91 -14.18
CA GLY A 45 2.90 7.16 -14.60
C GLY A 45 2.73 5.65 -14.49
N ALA A 46 2.16 5.17 -13.36
CA ALA A 46 1.83 3.76 -13.19
C ALA A 46 0.81 3.27 -14.24
N ALA A 47 -0.23 4.05 -14.51
CA ALA A 47 -1.23 3.69 -15.51
C ALA A 47 -0.65 3.61 -16.93
N ILE A 48 0.20 4.57 -17.30
CA ILE A 48 0.90 4.56 -18.62
C ILE A 48 1.76 3.32 -18.79
N LEU A 49 2.44 2.87 -17.73
CA LEU A 49 3.29 1.69 -17.78
C LEU A 49 2.50 0.38 -17.72
N LEU A 50 1.48 0.31 -16.87
CA LEU A 50 0.72 -0.93 -16.64
C LEU A 50 -0.30 -1.21 -17.74
N TYR A 51 -0.85 -0.17 -18.37
CA TYR A 51 -1.86 -0.34 -19.41
C TYR A 51 -1.38 -1.19 -20.60
N PRO A 52 -0.21 -0.92 -21.23
CA PRO A 52 0.31 -1.75 -22.30
C PRO A 52 0.67 -3.16 -21.83
N ILE A 53 1.21 -3.32 -20.62
CA ILE A 53 1.52 -4.65 -20.06
C ILE A 53 0.23 -5.47 -19.92
N MET A 54 -0.81 -4.88 -19.36
CA MET A 54 -2.13 -5.51 -19.26
C MET A 54 -2.68 -5.88 -20.65
N TRP A 55 -2.53 -5.00 -21.63
CA TRP A 55 -3.01 -5.22 -22.98
C TRP A 55 -2.30 -6.38 -23.67
N LEU A 56 -1.00 -6.55 -23.45
CA LEU A 56 -0.19 -7.62 -24.01
C LEU A 56 -0.38 -8.96 -23.30
N THR A 57 -0.66 -8.94 -21.99
CA THR A 57 -0.70 -10.16 -21.16
C THR A 57 -2.12 -10.75 -21.11
N GLU A 58 -3.15 -9.92 -21.03
CA GLU A 58 -4.53 -10.40 -20.94
C GLU A 58 -5.20 -10.52 -22.31
N LYS A 59 -5.11 -11.71 -22.93
CA LYS A 59 -5.77 -11.99 -24.22
C LYS A 59 -7.27 -12.23 -24.09
N ASN A 60 -7.74 -12.83 -22.99
CA ASN A 60 -9.15 -13.14 -22.73
C ASN A 60 -9.73 -12.17 -21.71
N ARG A 61 -10.27 -11.04 -22.19
CA ARG A 61 -10.90 -10.06 -21.30
C ARG A 61 -12.40 -10.36 -21.18
N PRO A 62 -12.90 -10.64 -19.97
CA PRO A 62 -14.35 -10.74 -19.77
C PRO A 62 -14.99 -9.40 -20.07
N LYS A 63 -16.18 -9.43 -20.69
CA LYS A 63 -16.99 -8.23 -20.89
C LYS A 63 -17.33 -7.63 -19.54
N ARG A 64 -16.98 -6.37 -19.32
CA ARG A 64 -17.26 -5.64 -18.08
C ARG A 64 -18.64 -5.01 -18.17
N THR A 65 -19.39 -5.11 -17.09
CA THR A 65 -20.70 -4.46 -16.95
C THR A 65 -20.51 -3.04 -16.42
N TRP A 66 -21.46 -2.14 -16.64
CA TRP A 66 -21.43 -0.80 -16.06
C TRP A 66 -21.25 -0.79 -14.53
N LYS A 67 -21.82 -1.79 -13.85
CA LYS A 67 -21.65 -1.97 -12.40
C LYS A 67 -20.20 -2.23 -12.01
N ASP A 68 -19.44 -2.95 -12.82
CA ASP A 68 -18.01 -3.20 -12.58
C ASP A 68 -17.22 -1.90 -12.69
N TYR A 69 -17.52 -1.06 -13.68
CA TYR A 69 -16.88 0.25 -13.82
C TYR A 69 -17.21 1.20 -12.66
N ALA A 70 -18.46 1.23 -12.22
CA ALA A 70 -18.88 2.01 -11.07
C ALA A 70 -18.16 1.52 -9.78
N LEU A 71 -18.05 0.21 -9.57
CA LEU A 71 -17.32 -0.37 -8.47
C LEU A 71 -15.83 -0.01 -8.54
N PHE A 72 -15.19 -0.12 -9.70
CA PHE A 72 -13.80 0.28 -9.88
C PHE A 72 -13.59 1.77 -9.64
N ALA A 73 -14.52 2.62 -10.04
CA ALA A 73 -14.45 4.06 -9.79
C ALA A 73 -14.52 4.36 -8.27
N VAL A 74 -15.42 3.72 -7.54
CA VAL A 74 -15.52 3.87 -6.09
C VAL A 74 -14.27 3.36 -5.38
N LEU A 75 -13.78 2.17 -5.75
CA LEU A 75 -12.55 1.60 -5.19
C LEU A 75 -11.33 2.45 -5.52
N GLY A 76 -11.23 2.97 -6.74
CA GLY A 76 -10.15 3.87 -7.14
C GLY A 76 -10.20 5.20 -6.41
N LEU A 77 -11.39 5.77 -6.22
CA LEU A 77 -11.55 7.02 -5.50
C LEU A 77 -11.22 6.87 -4.01
N THR A 78 -11.76 5.87 -3.35
CA THR A 78 -11.58 5.66 -1.90
C THR A 78 -10.22 5.04 -1.56
N GLY A 79 -9.86 3.94 -2.20
CA GLY A 79 -8.67 3.16 -1.89
C GLY A 79 -7.38 3.74 -2.47
N ILE A 80 -7.47 4.51 -3.55
CA ILE A 80 -6.29 5.08 -4.21
C ILE A 80 -6.25 6.60 -4.04
N ALA A 81 -7.23 7.33 -4.58
CA ALA A 81 -7.15 8.79 -4.65
C ALA A 81 -7.17 9.43 -3.26
N ILE A 82 -8.23 9.21 -2.49
CA ILE A 82 -8.37 9.80 -1.14
C ILE A 82 -7.25 9.34 -0.21
N TYR A 83 -6.97 8.03 -0.19
CA TYR A 83 -5.91 7.48 0.64
C TYR A 83 -4.54 8.13 0.33
N ASN A 84 -4.16 8.25 -0.94
CA ASN A 84 -2.85 8.80 -1.28
C ASN A 84 -2.76 10.31 -1.08
N ILE A 85 -3.84 11.06 -1.33
CA ILE A 85 -3.88 12.49 -1.00
C ILE A 85 -3.68 12.69 0.50
N CYS A 86 -4.41 11.96 1.34
CA CYS A 86 -4.24 12.01 2.80
C CYS A 86 -2.83 11.59 3.23
N PHE A 87 -2.28 10.54 2.62
CA PHE A 87 -0.92 10.07 2.89
C PHE A 87 0.12 11.14 2.57
N PHE A 88 0.08 11.74 1.39
CA PHE A 88 1.02 12.79 1.00
C PHE A 88 0.82 14.09 1.78
N LEU A 89 -0.41 14.42 2.15
CA LEU A 89 -0.70 15.55 3.03
C LEU A 89 -0.09 15.33 4.41
N ALA A 90 -0.26 14.14 4.98
CA ALA A 90 0.39 13.78 6.25
C ALA A 90 1.92 13.81 6.15
N SER A 91 2.48 13.31 5.05
CA SER A 91 3.93 13.31 4.80
C SER A 91 4.51 14.72 4.65
N LYS A 92 3.72 15.69 4.19
CA LYS A 92 4.12 17.10 4.12
C LYS A 92 4.33 17.69 5.52
N HIS A 93 3.49 17.32 6.48
CA HIS A 93 3.48 17.89 7.82
C HIS A 93 4.17 17.03 8.90
N ALA A 94 4.50 15.78 8.60
CA ALA A 94 5.10 14.84 9.54
C ALA A 94 6.47 14.32 9.05
N PRO A 95 7.39 13.99 9.96
CA PRO A 95 8.62 13.27 9.62
C PRO A 95 8.29 11.91 8.98
N VAL A 96 9.17 11.46 8.07
CA VAL A 96 9.04 10.17 7.36
C VAL A 96 8.86 8.99 8.32
N ILE A 97 9.60 9.00 9.43
CA ILE A 97 9.53 7.97 10.48
C ILE A 97 8.13 7.86 11.05
N LYS A 98 7.47 8.98 11.38
CA LYS A 98 6.10 8.96 11.91
C LYS A 98 5.10 8.44 10.88
N SER A 99 5.20 8.87 9.63
CA SER A 99 4.32 8.41 8.55
C SER A 99 4.47 6.93 8.27
N SER A 100 5.71 6.41 8.25
CA SER A 100 5.98 4.98 8.06
C SER A 100 5.48 4.15 9.24
N LEU A 101 5.59 4.66 10.47
CA LEU A 101 5.10 3.99 11.67
C LEU A 101 3.56 3.83 11.66
N PHE A 102 2.83 4.88 11.26
CA PHE A 102 1.37 4.80 11.12
C PHE A 102 0.96 3.74 10.09
N ILE A 103 1.58 3.72 8.93
CA ILE A 103 1.24 2.73 7.88
C ILE A 103 1.58 1.32 8.32
N ALA A 104 2.68 1.14 9.01
CA ALA A 104 3.04 -0.16 9.52
C ALA A 104 2.15 -0.63 10.69
N SER A 105 1.28 0.23 11.24
CA SER A 105 0.23 -0.17 12.18
C SER A 105 -1.06 -0.65 11.48
N ASN A 106 -1.18 -0.49 10.16
CA ASN A 106 -2.35 -0.95 9.39
C ASN A 106 -2.73 -2.42 9.63
N PRO A 107 -1.80 -3.40 9.66
CA PRO A 107 -2.17 -4.79 9.93
C PRO A 107 -2.93 -4.97 11.24
N ILE A 108 -2.58 -4.21 12.27
CA ILE A 108 -3.26 -4.25 13.58
C ILE A 108 -4.69 -3.73 13.45
N LEU A 109 -4.87 -2.59 12.77
CA LEU A 109 -6.19 -2.01 12.52
C LEU A 109 -7.06 -2.94 11.66
N ILE A 110 -6.47 -3.58 10.64
CA ILE A 110 -7.17 -4.55 9.80
C ILE A 110 -7.66 -5.74 10.63
N VAL A 111 -6.82 -6.32 11.49
CA VAL A 111 -7.22 -7.46 12.35
C VAL A 111 -8.31 -7.04 13.35
N LEU A 112 -8.21 -5.86 13.95
CA LEU A 112 -9.24 -5.35 14.85
C LEU A 112 -10.57 -5.12 14.14
N LEU A 113 -10.54 -4.47 12.98
CA LEU A 113 -11.75 -4.20 12.18
C LEU A 113 -12.36 -5.48 11.61
N SER A 114 -11.55 -6.44 11.15
CA SER A 114 -12.06 -7.73 10.66
C SER A 114 -12.75 -8.52 11.78
N SER A 115 -12.19 -8.49 12.99
CA SER A 115 -12.83 -9.15 14.13
C SER A 115 -14.16 -8.49 14.51
N LEU A 116 -14.24 -7.16 14.39
CA LEU A 116 -15.45 -6.41 14.76
C LEU A 116 -16.56 -6.54 13.69
N PHE A 117 -16.21 -6.38 12.42
CA PHE A 117 -17.18 -6.36 11.32
C PHE A 117 -17.48 -7.73 10.73
N LEU A 118 -16.46 -8.58 10.58
CA LEU A 118 -16.60 -9.93 10.02
C LEU A 118 -16.81 -11.00 11.10
N LYS A 119 -16.73 -10.62 12.40
CA LYS A 119 -16.82 -11.52 13.56
C LYS A 119 -15.79 -12.67 13.48
N GLU A 120 -14.65 -12.43 12.86
CA GLU A 120 -13.56 -13.40 12.81
C GLU A 120 -12.91 -13.55 14.18
N LYS A 121 -12.63 -14.81 14.58
CA LYS A 121 -11.95 -15.07 15.84
C LYS A 121 -10.47 -14.71 15.74
N ILE A 122 -10.03 -13.74 16.53
CA ILE A 122 -8.61 -13.41 16.62
C ILE A 122 -7.90 -14.57 17.33
N SER A 123 -6.99 -15.24 16.62
CA SER A 123 -6.15 -16.28 17.22
C SER A 123 -5.14 -15.65 18.20
N LYS A 124 -4.81 -16.39 19.28
CA LYS A 124 -3.76 -15.97 20.23
C LYS A 124 -2.43 -15.68 19.53
N ASN A 125 -2.12 -16.43 18.48
CA ASN A 125 -0.90 -16.20 17.68
C ASN A 125 -0.90 -14.85 16.95
N HIS A 126 -2.06 -14.39 16.50
CA HIS A 126 -2.19 -13.04 15.89
C HIS A 126 -1.92 -11.95 16.93
N ILE A 127 -2.45 -12.09 18.15
CA ILE A 127 -2.24 -11.13 19.24
C ILE A 127 -0.75 -11.07 19.62
N VAL A 128 -0.12 -12.24 19.81
CA VAL A 128 1.32 -12.31 20.13
C VAL A 128 2.16 -11.69 19.02
N GLY A 129 1.86 -12.00 17.75
CA GLY A 129 2.57 -11.41 16.61
C GLY A 129 2.44 -9.88 16.55
N MET A 130 1.24 -9.34 16.83
CA MET A 130 1.01 -7.89 16.88
C MET A 130 1.80 -7.22 18.02
N VAL A 131 1.78 -7.83 19.22
CA VAL A 131 2.52 -7.31 20.38
C VAL A 131 4.02 -7.32 20.12
N VAL A 132 4.56 -8.41 19.59
CA VAL A 132 5.99 -8.51 19.23
C VAL A 132 6.36 -7.47 18.15
N ALA A 133 5.52 -7.29 17.15
CA ALA A 133 5.73 -6.30 16.10
C ALA A 133 5.70 -4.84 16.63
N LEU A 134 4.89 -4.55 17.64
CA LEU A 134 4.85 -3.24 18.29
C LEU A 134 6.06 -3.01 19.19
N LEU A 135 6.46 -4.03 20.00
CA LEU A 135 7.58 -3.91 20.91
C LEU A 135 8.92 -3.80 20.16
N GLY A 136 9.13 -4.57 19.09
CA GLY A 136 10.34 -4.46 18.27
C GLY A 136 10.52 -3.10 17.59
N ARG A 137 9.54 -2.22 17.69
CA ARG A 137 9.50 -0.90 17.08
C ARG A 137 9.69 0.25 18.07
N SER A 138 9.50 -0.01 19.36
CA SER A 138 9.62 1.01 20.42
C SER A 138 11.07 1.32 20.77
N GLU A 139 12.05 0.63 20.20
CA GLU A 139 13.48 0.81 20.47
C GLU A 139 14.24 1.66 19.43
N GLU A 140 13.54 2.23 18.42
CA GLU A 140 14.09 3.20 17.46
C GLU A 140 13.42 4.58 17.63
#